data_3bd4c9a058f3a0bb444b48b3be65b22d
#
_entry.id   3bd4c9a058f3a0bb444b48b3be65b22d
#
_cell.length_a   1.000
_cell.length_b   1.000
_cell.length_c   1.000
_cell.angle_alpha   90.00
_cell.angle_beta   90.00
_cell.angle_gamma   90.00
#
_symmetry.space_group_name_H-M   'P 1'
#
loop_
_entity.id
_entity.type
_entity.pdbx_description
1 polymer ?
#
loop_
_entity_poly.entity_id
_entity_poly.type
_entity_poly.pdbx_seq_one_letter_code
_entity_poly.pdbx_strand_id
1 'polypeptide(L)'
;MKNRMTVERKSERELVVTRVFDAPAHIVFEAWTKPELLRRWWVPKSSGLSLLSCEADARVGGKYRLVFGSGASKPMEFYGRYVEVTPHSRLVWTNEEGDHGEAVTTVTFDEIGGKTLLVMHDLYPSKEALDDVIAGMEGGMRETLDQLDELAVTLGANPGRHPAGATPDAP
;
A
#
# COMPACT_ATOMS: atom_id res chain seq x y z
N MET A 1 17.27 5.87 11.88
CA MET A 1 16.33 5.10 12.68
C MET A 1 15.02 4.90 11.93
N LYS A 2 14.59 3.68 11.84
CA LYS A 2 13.34 3.41 11.14
C LYS A 2 12.15 3.77 11.99
N ASN A 3 11.12 4.22 11.33
CA ASN A 3 9.89 4.57 12.00
C ASN A 3 9.20 3.32 12.54
N ARG A 4 8.52 3.49 13.63
CA ARG A 4 7.87 2.40 14.30
C ARG A 4 6.57 2.02 13.60
N MET A 5 6.33 0.74 13.47
CA MET A 5 5.06 0.24 12.94
C MET A 5 4.31 -0.42 14.09
N THR A 6 3.02 -0.13 14.21
CA THR A 6 2.18 -0.81 15.18
C THR A 6 1.12 -1.60 14.43
N VAL A 7 0.78 -2.77 14.94
CA VAL A 7 -0.26 -3.64 14.38
C VAL A 7 -1.16 -4.02 15.53
N GLU A 8 -2.46 -3.72 15.38
CA GLU A 8 -3.41 -4.00 16.44
C GLU A 8 -4.64 -4.69 15.89
N ARG A 9 -5.02 -5.82 16.48
CA ARG A 9 -6.29 -6.45 16.16
C ARG A 9 -7.34 -5.78 17.03
N LYS A 10 -8.11 -4.89 16.41
CA LYS A 10 -9.05 -4.06 17.13
C LYS A 10 -10.33 -4.79 17.51
N SER A 11 -10.69 -5.80 16.72
CA SER A 11 -11.86 -6.63 16.98
C SER A 11 -11.65 -7.96 16.26
N GLU A 12 -12.64 -8.84 16.30
CA GLU A 12 -12.54 -10.12 15.60
C GLU A 12 -12.36 -9.96 14.10
N ARG A 13 -12.81 -8.84 13.55
CA ARG A 13 -12.79 -8.62 12.10
C ARG A 13 -11.96 -7.42 11.68
N GLU A 14 -11.37 -6.69 12.61
CA GLU A 14 -10.66 -5.44 12.29
C GLU A 14 -9.19 -5.50 12.65
N LEU A 15 -8.37 -5.05 11.71
CA LEU A 15 -6.92 -4.93 11.90
C LEU A 15 -6.52 -3.51 11.60
N VAL A 16 -5.71 -2.90 12.47
CA VAL A 16 -5.24 -1.53 12.29
C VAL A 16 -3.73 -1.53 12.28
N VAL A 17 -3.14 -0.97 11.23
CA VAL A 17 -1.70 -0.82 11.11
C VAL A 17 -1.40 0.67 11.04
N THR A 18 -0.46 1.11 11.86
CA THR A 18 -0.08 2.52 11.94
C THR A 18 1.41 2.65 11.70
N ARG A 19 1.80 3.62 10.89
CA ARG A 19 3.21 3.86 10.62
C ARG A 19 3.44 5.31 10.22
N VAL A 20 4.57 5.88 10.64
CA VAL A 20 5.00 7.21 10.21
C VAL A 20 6.02 7.05 9.08
N PHE A 21 5.85 7.85 8.03
CA PHE A 21 6.78 7.89 6.90
C PHE A 21 7.46 9.26 6.84
N ASP A 22 8.73 9.27 6.48
CA ASP A 22 9.54 10.51 6.45
C ASP A 22 9.39 11.23 5.11
N ALA A 23 8.15 11.48 4.71
CA ALA A 23 7.85 12.16 3.47
C ALA A 23 6.46 12.81 3.60
N PRO A 24 6.18 13.86 2.81
CA PRO A 24 4.87 14.51 2.87
C PRO A 24 3.77 13.62 2.32
N ALA A 25 2.54 13.92 2.71
CA ALA A 25 1.39 13.08 2.40
C ALA A 25 1.18 12.87 0.90
N HIS A 26 1.41 13.89 0.08
CA HIS A 26 1.20 13.73 -1.36
C HIS A 26 2.16 12.71 -1.96
N ILE A 27 3.38 12.62 -1.45
CA ILE A 27 4.37 11.64 -1.91
C ILE A 27 3.93 10.22 -1.53
N VAL A 28 3.53 10.04 -0.26
CA VAL A 28 3.11 8.73 0.21
C VAL A 28 1.83 8.30 -0.52
N PHE A 29 0.90 9.22 -0.71
CA PHE A 29 -0.34 8.94 -1.41
C PHE A 29 -0.07 8.49 -2.86
N GLU A 30 0.84 9.17 -3.55
CA GLU A 30 1.18 8.79 -4.91
C GLU A 30 1.78 7.40 -4.98
N ALA A 31 2.60 7.03 -3.99
CA ALA A 31 3.19 5.70 -3.96
C ALA A 31 2.12 4.61 -3.79
N TRP A 32 0.98 4.94 -3.21
CA TRP A 32 -0.13 4.01 -3.05
C TRP A 32 -1.06 3.96 -4.26
N THR A 33 -1.02 4.96 -5.14
CA THR A 33 -2.01 5.07 -6.21
C THR A 33 -1.45 4.92 -7.61
N LYS A 34 -0.17 5.20 -7.81
CA LYS A 34 0.43 5.11 -9.14
C LYS A 34 1.02 3.71 -9.36
N PRO A 35 0.59 3.00 -10.42
CA PRO A 35 1.09 1.64 -10.65
C PRO A 35 2.60 1.55 -10.74
N GLU A 36 3.25 2.52 -11.39
CA GLU A 36 4.70 2.49 -11.54
C GLU A 36 5.41 2.62 -10.19
N LEU A 37 4.76 3.22 -9.19
CA LEU A 37 5.33 3.32 -7.85
C LEU A 37 4.93 2.13 -6.99
N LEU A 38 3.67 1.68 -7.09
CA LEU A 38 3.20 0.50 -6.37
C LEU A 38 4.09 -0.70 -6.61
N ARG A 39 4.49 -0.93 -7.84
CA ARG A 39 5.29 -2.10 -8.18
C ARG A 39 6.68 -2.07 -7.58
N ARG A 40 7.11 -0.93 -7.02
CA ARG A 40 8.43 -0.80 -6.44
C ARG A 40 8.49 -1.20 -4.96
N TRP A 41 7.34 -1.28 -4.30
CA TRP A 41 7.35 -1.59 -2.86
C TRP A 41 6.36 -2.65 -2.41
N TRP A 42 5.39 -3.00 -3.25
CA TRP A 42 4.29 -3.89 -2.83
C TRP A 42 4.71 -5.30 -2.47
N VAL A 43 5.74 -5.84 -3.11
CA VAL A 43 6.17 -7.21 -2.87
C VAL A 43 7.46 -7.23 -2.07
N PRO A 44 7.51 -7.99 -0.95
CA PRO A 44 8.76 -8.05 -0.17
C PRO A 44 9.89 -8.63 -1.00
N LYS A 45 11.01 -7.94 -1.03
CA LYS A 45 12.16 -8.40 -1.81
C LYS A 45 12.65 -9.76 -1.35
N SER A 46 12.52 -10.04 -0.06
CA SER A 46 12.97 -11.32 0.49
C SER A 46 12.11 -12.50 0.10
N SER A 47 10.89 -12.24 -0.44
CA SER A 47 9.97 -13.30 -0.76
C SER A 47 10.36 -14.08 -2.03
N GLY A 48 11.19 -13.50 -2.86
CA GLY A 48 11.52 -14.12 -4.15
C GLY A 48 10.43 -13.99 -5.19
N LEU A 49 9.35 -13.30 -4.86
CA LEU A 49 8.25 -13.09 -5.79
C LEU A 49 8.49 -11.83 -6.62
N SER A 50 7.89 -11.79 -7.79
CA SER A 50 7.94 -10.62 -8.67
C SER A 50 6.53 -10.16 -8.97
N LEU A 51 6.35 -8.86 -9.15
CA LEU A 51 5.07 -8.33 -9.55
C LEU A 51 4.98 -8.44 -11.06
N LEU A 52 4.14 -9.35 -11.52
CA LEU A 52 4.02 -9.67 -12.96
C LEU A 52 3.13 -8.67 -13.69
N SER A 53 2.15 -8.10 -12.97
CA SER A 53 1.24 -7.12 -13.53
C SER A 53 0.77 -6.20 -12.43
N CYS A 54 0.64 -4.93 -12.74
CA CYS A 54 0.18 -3.95 -11.76
C CYS A 54 -0.67 -2.91 -12.47
N GLU A 55 -1.97 -2.95 -12.20
CA GLU A 55 -2.93 -2.02 -12.78
C GLU A 55 -3.69 -1.36 -11.64
N ALA A 56 -3.82 -0.04 -11.69
CA ALA A 56 -4.57 0.67 -10.67
C ALA A 56 -5.15 1.94 -11.28
N ASP A 57 -6.47 2.05 -11.22
CA ASP A 57 -7.18 3.24 -11.68
C ASP A 57 -7.75 3.90 -10.44
N ALA A 58 -6.94 4.73 -9.79
CA ALA A 58 -7.24 5.26 -8.47
C ALA A 58 -8.25 6.41 -8.54
N ARG A 59 -9.49 6.06 -8.78
CA ARG A 59 -10.62 6.98 -8.75
C ARG A 59 -11.83 6.19 -8.28
N VAL A 60 -12.84 6.89 -7.80
CA VAL A 60 -14.06 6.23 -7.32
C VAL A 60 -14.63 5.36 -8.44
N GLY A 61 -14.85 4.09 -8.15
CA GLY A 61 -15.35 3.13 -9.14
C GLY A 61 -14.25 2.53 -10.00
N GLY A 62 -13.02 3.03 -9.94
CA GLY A 62 -11.92 2.43 -10.68
C GLY A 62 -11.49 1.11 -10.06
N LYS A 63 -10.80 0.29 -10.84
CA LYS A 63 -10.39 -1.04 -10.41
C LYS A 63 -8.88 -1.12 -10.28
N TYR A 64 -8.43 -2.10 -9.48
CA TYR A 64 -7.01 -2.41 -9.41
C TYR A 64 -6.82 -3.91 -9.51
N ARG A 65 -5.66 -4.31 -10.00
CA ARG A 65 -5.30 -5.72 -10.10
C ARG A 65 -3.79 -5.84 -10.02
N LEU A 66 -3.33 -6.63 -9.07
CA LEU A 66 -1.91 -6.90 -8.87
C LEU A 66 -1.70 -8.40 -8.98
N VAL A 67 -0.82 -8.81 -9.89
CA VAL A 67 -0.52 -10.23 -10.09
C VAL A 67 0.94 -10.44 -9.78
N PHE A 68 1.25 -11.39 -8.91
CA PHE A 68 2.64 -11.65 -8.59
C PHE A 68 2.86 -13.15 -8.38
N GLY A 69 4.14 -13.55 -8.52
CA GLY A 69 4.51 -14.94 -8.36
C GLY A 69 5.97 -15.13 -8.70
N SER A 70 6.40 -16.39 -8.65
CA SER A 70 7.72 -16.78 -9.12
C SER A 70 7.51 -17.66 -10.33
N GLY A 71 8.55 -17.85 -11.12
CA GLY A 71 8.40 -18.62 -12.36
C GLY A 71 7.88 -20.03 -12.17
N ALA A 72 8.09 -20.62 -10.99
CA ALA A 72 7.71 -21.99 -10.75
C ALA A 72 6.35 -22.16 -10.10
N SER A 73 5.79 -21.11 -9.52
CA SER A 73 4.54 -21.25 -8.79
C SER A 73 3.39 -20.58 -9.52
N LYS A 74 2.19 -20.97 -9.11
CA LYS A 74 0.98 -20.37 -9.65
C LYS A 74 0.90 -18.91 -9.23
N PRO A 75 0.61 -18.01 -10.15
CA PRO A 75 0.51 -16.59 -9.79
C PRO A 75 -0.60 -16.33 -8.78
N MET A 76 -0.37 -15.36 -7.91
CA MET A 76 -1.36 -14.88 -6.97
C MET A 76 -1.88 -13.54 -7.44
N GLU A 77 -3.14 -13.27 -7.14
CA GLU A 77 -3.81 -12.09 -7.63
C GLU A 77 -4.47 -11.35 -6.50
N PHE A 78 -4.29 -10.03 -6.45
CA PHE A 78 -5.03 -9.15 -5.56
C PHE A 78 -5.82 -8.21 -6.45
N TYR A 79 -7.11 -8.08 -6.21
CA TYR A 79 -7.94 -7.22 -7.03
C TYR A 79 -9.14 -6.69 -6.26
N GLY A 80 -9.70 -5.60 -6.77
CA GLY A 80 -10.86 -4.99 -6.19
C GLY A 80 -11.15 -3.66 -6.88
N ARG A 81 -11.84 -2.79 -6.16
CA ARG A 81 -12.19 -1.49 -6.71
C ARG A 81 -12.05 -0.41 -5.65
N TYR A 82 -11.87 0.82 -6.10
CA TYR A 82 -11.78 1.96 -5.22
C TYR A 82 -13.17 2.47 -4.88
N VAL A 83 -13.43 2.63 -3.59
CA VAL A 83 -14.73 3.12 -3.08
C VAL A 83 -14.65 4.61 -2.81
N GLU A 84 -13.50 5.07 -2.32
CA GLU A 84 -13.30 6.48 -2.03
C GLU A 84 -11.86 6.85 -2.36
N VAL A 85 -11.67 7.99 -3.02
CA VAL A 85 -10.33 8.53 -3.29
C VAL A 85 -10.39 10.00 -3.00
N THR A 86 -9.79 10.41 -1.89
CA THR A 86 -9.65 11.81 -1.52
C THR A 86 -8.17 12.13 -1.57
N PRO A 87 -7.73 12.87 -2.59
CA PRO A 87 -6.29 13.08 -2.81
C PRO A 87 -5.56 13.51 -1.58
N HIS A 88 -4.45 12.82 -1.34
CA HIS A 88 -3.49 13.09 -0.29
C HIS A 88 -3.99 12.87 1.13
N SER A 89 -5.23 12.38 1.33
CA SER A 89 -5.73 12.18 2.68
C SER A 89 -6.40 10.84 2.94
N ARG A 90 -7.08 10.24 1.94
CA ARG A 90 -7.84 9.03 2.23
C ARG A 90 -8.07 8.17 1.00
N LEU A 91 -7.91 6.86 1.17
CA LEU A 91 -8.24 5.86 0.16
C LEU A 91 -9.09 4.78 0.82
N VAL A 92 -10.11 4.33 0.12
CA VAL A 92 -10.89 3.16 0.55
C VAL A 92 -11.03 2.25 -0.65
N TRP A 93 -10.68 0.99 -0.48
CA TRP A 93 -10.84 0.04 -1.56
C TRP A 93 -11.29 -1.31 -1.01
N THR A 94 -11.81 -2.16 -1.93
CA THR A 94 -12.22 -3.51 -1.58
C THR A 94 -11.10 -4.48 -1.94
N ASN A 95 -11.07 -5.59 -1.23
CA ASN A 95 -10.17 -6.70 -1.53
C ASN A 95 -11.10 -7.88 -1.82
N GLU A 96 -11.16 -8.27 -3.08
CA GLU A 96 -12.20 -9.21 -3.55
C GLU A 96 -11.66 -10.61 -3.83
N GLU A 97 -10.37 -10.81 -3.66
CA GLU A 97 -9.74 -12.09 -3.99
C GLU A 97 -9.90 -13.17 -2.92
N GLY A 98 -10.34 -12.80 -1.73
CA GLY A 98 -10.40 -13.75 -0.62
C GLY A 98 -11.56 -14.75 -0.76
N ASP A 99 -11.34 -15.94 -0.23
CA ASP A 99 -12.36 -16.98 -0.28
C ASP A 99 -13.50 -16.76 0.69
N HIS A 100 -13.31 -15.90 1.68
CA HIS A 100 -14.29 -15.65 2.73
C HIS A 100 -15.21 -14.48 2.42
N GLY A 101 -15.03 -13.82 1.30
CA GLY A 101 -15.81 -12.65 0.92
C GLY A 101 -14.93 -11.42 0.83
N GLU A 102 -15.59 -10.30 0.67
CA GLU A 102 -14.90 -9.04 0.41
C GLU A 102 -14.42 -8.38 1.69
N ALA A 103 -13.15 -7.96 1.72
CA ALA A 103 -12.62 -7.14 2.81
C ALA A 103 -12.55 -5.69 2.33
N VAL A 104 -12.55 -4.74 3.26
CA VAL A 104 -12.48 -3.31 2.93
C VAL A 104 -11.28 -2.69 3.65
N THR A 105 -10.42 -2.03 2.90
CA THR A 105 -9.26 -1.34 3.45
C THR A 105 -9.45 0.15 3.35
N THR A 106 -9.23 0.84 4.46
CA THR A 106 -9.24 2.30 4.52
C THR A 106 -7.85 2.76 4.94
N VAL A 107 -7.24 3.64 4.15
CA VAL A 107 -5.94 4.21 4.48
C VAL A 107 -6.09 5.71 4.59
N THR A 108 -5.64 6.28 5.72
CA THR A 108 -5.62 7.72 5.90
C THR A 108 -4.18 8.20 5.95
N PHE A 109 -3.97 9.41 5.45
CA PHE A 109 -2.65 10.02 5.33
C PHE A 109 -2.71 11.39 6.01
N ASP A 110 -2.14 11.51 7.20
CA ASP A 110 -2.12 12.77 7.93
C ASP A 110 -0.72 13.35 7.94
N GLU A 111 -0.56 14.50 7.36
CA GLU A 111 0.76 15.12 7.32
C GLU A 111 1.01 15.94 8.59
N ILE A 112 2.13 15.68 9.23
CA ILE A 112 2.52 16.36 10.46
C ILE A 112 3.98 16.70 10.35
N GLY A 113 4.29 17.99 10.20
CA GLY A 113 5.68 18.45 10.14
C GLY A 113 6.51 17.86 9.01
N GLY A 114 5.92 17.70 7.84
CA GLY A 114 6.63 17.15 6.70
C GLY A 114 6.70 15.64 6.66
N LYS A 115 6.14 14.99 7.67
CA LYS A 115 6.05 13.53 7.73
C LYS A 115 4.60 13.13 7.60
N THR A 116 4.35 11.86 7.32
CA THR A 116 2.99 11.36 7.15
C THR A 116 2.70 10.26 8.16
N LEU A 117 1.63 10.44 8.92
CA LEU A 117 1.10 9.37 9.75
C LEU A 117 0.10 8.61 8.89
N LEU A 118 0.41 7.37 8.61
CA LEU A 118 -0.46 6.50 7.83
C LEU A 118 -1.16 5.52 8.75
N VAL A 119 -2.48 5.44 8.62
CA VAL A 119 -3.28 4.47 9.38
C VAL A 119 -4.03 3.63 8.36
N MET A 120 -3.78 2.32 8.37
CA MET A 120 -4.46 1.38 7.50
C MET A 120 -5.41 0.55 8.34
N HIS A 121 -6.68 0.62 8.02
CA HIS A 121 -7.72 -0.12 8.72
C HIS A 121 -8.32 -1.14 7.76
N ASP A 122 -8.28 -2.41 8.14
CA ASP A 122 -8.86 -3.48 7.34
C ASP A 122 -10.05 -4.07 8.08
N LEU A 123 -11.17 -4.16 7.39
CA LEU A 123 -12.37 -4.81 7.91
C LEU A 123 -12.61 -6.06 7.09
N TYR A 124 -12.56 -7.21 7.75
CA TYR A 124 -12.71 -8.51 7.09
C TYR A 124 -14.14 -9.04 7.22
N PRO A 125 -14.56 -9.91 6.31
CA PRO A 125 -15.94 -10.40 6.33
C PRO A 125 -16.21 -11.35 7.49
N SER A 126 -15.15 -11.94 8.09
CA SER A 126 -15.33 -12.87 9.20
C SER A 126 -14.09 -12.91 10.06
N LYS A 127 -14.22 -13.48 11.24
CA LYS A 127 -13.09 -13.72 12.13
C LYS A 127 -12.07 -14.63 11.48
N GLU A 128 -12.55 -15.66 10.78
CA GLU A 128 -11.66 -16.62 10.13
C GLU A 128 -10.84 -15.97 9.02
N ALA A 129 -11.43 -15.06 8.28
CA ALA A 129 -10.70 -14.35 7.24
C ALA A 129 -9.54 -13.56 7.84
N LEU A 130 -9.76 -12.88 8.95
CA LEU A 130 -8.71 -12.12 9.61
C LEU A 130 -7.67 -13.06 10.23
N ASP A 131 -8.11 -14.16 10.84
CA ASP A 131 -7.17 -15.14 11.41
C ASP A 131 -6.19 -15.62 10.34
N ASP A 132 -6.69 -15.92 9.14
CA ASP A 132 -5.85 -16.41 8.05
C ASP A 132 -4.83 -15.35 7.63
N VAL A 133 -5.25 -14.10 7.55
CA VAL A 133 -4.37 -13.00 7.16
C VAL A 133 -3.26 -12.81 8.19
N ILE A 134 -3.63 -12.79 9.47
CA ILE A 134 -2.64 -12.58 10.53
C ILE A 134 -1.61 -13.70 10.52
N ALA A 135 -2.05 -14.94 10.30
CA ALA A 135 -1.14 -16.06 10.28
C ALA A 135 -0.09 -15.96 9.18
N GLY A 136 -0.43 -15.30 8.06
CA GLY A 136 0.47 -15.23 6.92
C GLY A 136 1.22 -13.93 6.74
N MET A 137 0.91 -12.89 7.54
CA MET A 137 1.43 -11.56 7.23
C MET A 137 2.69 -11.18 8.00
N GLU A 138 3.05 -11.94 9.01
CA GLU A 138 4.15 -11.54 9.86
C GLU A 138 5.44 -11.34 9.10
N GLY A 139 6.12 -10.24 9.29
CA GLY A 139 7.36 -9.92 8.60
C GLY A 139 7.17 -9.34 7.21
N GLY A 140 6.23 -9.89 6.43
CA GLY A 140 6.02 -9.41 5.07
C GLY A 140 5.52 -7.98 5.02
N MET A 141 4.53 -7.67 5.83
CA MET A 141 3.99 -6.32 5.87
C MET A 141 5.03 -5.31 6.36
N ARG A 142 5.80 -5.68 7.37
CA ARG A 142 6.86 -4.78 7.86
C ARG A 142 7.86 -4.49 6.76
N GLU A 143 8.25 -5.52 6.03
CA GLU A 143 9.22 -5.36 4.96
C GLU A 143 8.66 -4.47 3.84
N THR A 144 7.42 -4.68 3.42
CA THR A 144 6.85 -3.85 2.36
C THR A 144 6.72 -2.39 2.79
N LEU A 145 6.34 -2.14 4.05
CA LEU A 145 6.24 -0.76 4.52
C LEU A 145 7.62 -0.12 4.69
N ASP A 146 8.64 -0.91 5.04
CA ASP A 146 10.02 -0.40 5.03
C ASP A 146 10.43 -0.02 3.60
N GLN A 147 10.06 -0.83 2.61
CA GLN A 147 10.36 -0.53 1.21
C GLN A 147 9.62 0.73 0.76
N LEU A 148 8.38 0.90 1.21
CA LEU A 148 7.63 2.10 0.91
C LEU A 148 8.30 3.32 1.53
N ASP A 149 8.77 3.21 2.78
CA ASP A 149 9.43 4.33 3.45
C ASP A 149 10.69 4.74 2.68
N GLU A 150 11.49 3.77 2.25
CA GLU A 150 12.70 4.07 1.47
C GLU A 150 12.35 4.76 0.16
N LEU A 151 11.31 4.29 -0.52
CA LEU A 151 10.88 4.90 -1.76
C LEU A 151 10.39 6.33 -1.52
N ALA A 152 9.56 6.53 -0.51
CA ALA A 152 9.00 7.83 -0.22
C ALA A 152 10.07 8.84 0.15
N VAL A 153 11.07 8.43 0.92
CA VAL A 153 12.18 9.29 1.28
C VAL A 153 12.97 9.69 0.02
N THR A 154 13.20 8.74 -0.87
CA THR A 154 13.91 9.02 -2.11
C THR A 154 13.13 10.01 -2.98
N LEU A 155 11.82 9.82 -3.10
CA LEU A 155 10.99 10.73 -3.88
C LEU A 155 10.93 12.11 -3.24
N GLY A 156 10.86 12.17 -1.92
CA GLY A 156 10.82 13.44 -1.20
C GLY A 156 12.13 14.19 -1.24
N ALA A 157 13.25 13.48 -1.33
CA ALA A 157 14.57 14.11 -1.39
C ALA A 157 14.81 14.79 -2.74
N ASN A 158 14.03 14.44 -3.76
CA ASN A 158 14.18 15.01 -5.09
C ASN A 158 12.88 15.64 -5.57
N PRO A 159 12.28 16.53 -4.79
CA PRO A 159 10.94 17.01 -5.11
C PRO A 159 10.87 17.84 -6.37
N GLY A 160 11.94 18.48 -6.76
CA GLY A 160 11.93 19.27 -7.96
C GLY A 160 12.28 18.53 -9.20
N ARG A 161 12.73 17.32 -9.07
CA ARG A 161 13.15 16.60 -10.12
C ARG A 161 12.06 15.87 -10.68
N HIS A 162 11.11 16.18 -10.88
CA HIS A 162 10.15 15.50 -11.36
C HIS A 162 10.63 14.49 -12.15
N PRO A 163 10.35 13.48 -11.92
CA PRO A 163 10.85 12.51 -12.70
C PRO A 163 10.45 12.75 -14.02
N ALA A 164 10.57 12.86 -14.39
CA ALA A 164 10.26 13.16 -15.37
C ALA A 164 10.21 14.09 -15.71
N GLY A 165 10.25 14.20 -15.59
CA GLY A 165 10.35 15.04 -15.77
C GLY A 165 10.82 15.76 -15.72
N ALA A 166 10.95 15.96 -15.97
CA ALA A 166 11.37 16.72 -15.79
C ALA A 166 11.73 17.60 -15.98
N THR A 167 11.94 17.76 -16.31
CA THR A 167 12.44 18.62 -16.25
C THR A 167 12.32 19.59 -16.37
N PRO A 168 12.39 20.04 -16.46
CA PRO A 168 12.56 20.97 -16.47
C PRO A 168 12.94 21.80 -16.33
N ASP A 169 13.33 21.74 -16.26
CA ASP A 169 13.76 22.45 -15.85
C ASP A 169 14.25 22.71 -16.38
N ALA A 170 14.41 22.22 -17.00
CA ALA A 170 14.85 22.31 -17.18
C ALA A 170 15.14 22.70 -17.40
N PRO A 171 15.42 22.77 -17.53
CA PRO A 171 15.72 23.06 -17.42
C PRO A 171 15.44 23.46 -17.25
#